data_43f8446976ab40ce5f63cdeb3437226c
#
_entry.id   43f8446976ab40ce5f63cdeb3437226c
#
_cell.length_a   1.000
_cell.length_b   1.000
_cell.length_c   1.000
_cell.angle_alpha   90.00
_cell.angle_beta   90.00
_cell.angle_gamma   90.00
#
_symmetry.space_group_name_H-M   'P 1'
#
loop_
_entity.id
_entity.type
_entity.pdbx_description
1 polymer ?
#
loop_
_entity_poly.entity_id
_entity_poly.type
_entity_poly.pdbx_seq_one_letter_code
_entity_poly.pdbx_strand_id
1 'polypeptide(L)'
;MRMTRSGRKCTARALWALSLALLFVAGICIPAHAADLQAAFGEEDAPAVELDARISHLAAMDLDTGALLLAQDADEPFAPTGGAVTMMTTYLAAQALTPEAMVAMDGGEARAADLVAAAILNGDQDSASVLAQAIGEDAVSRMNDAALTLGMTATTYVSPAGTPEEGQRTTCTDLLRLGRALVESETFADVFSCAVWETASPDSGLPAQIENRVQMLNPDSVFYDARVLSAFGGGSGAELFNTVILAQAGEQRVLVACAAQADEEETYALLSQALDALEAGYFRADVTEQARAALDLAANSADGIALTYTLNAPLLVSARTGWTLQENALRIELQNVREEILAGEAYADAVVLLDGREIARTLLTAQAVEAPPEETPAPEFAETPEPDYAEPSVAPEDLYQPTTYDRYGWALWTLAGVLGAAAVLVVLGLIDRKIS
;
A
#
# COMPACT_ATOMS: atom_id res chain seq x y z
N MET A 1 17.24 33.28 29.48
CA MET A 1 17.26 33.16 28.02
C MET A 1 16.73 31.77 27.72
N ARG A 2 15.40 31.64 27.60
CA ARG A 2 14.72 30.36 27.33
C ARG A 2 14.62 30.20 25.82
N MET A 3 15.32 29.21 25.27
CA MET A 3 15.14 28.80 23.89
C MET A 3 13.80 28.06 23.75
N THR A 4 12.87 28.66 23.07
CA THR A 4 11.64 28.01 22.59
C THR A 4 12.04 26.95 21.56
N ARG A 5 11.84 25.69 21.90
CA ARG A 5 11.88 24.60 20.89
C ARG A 5 10.66 24.77 19.98
N SER A 6 10.92 25.31 18.82
CA SER A 6 9.98 25.34 17.69
C SER A 6 9.50 23.92 17.39
N GLY A 7 8.17 23.76 17.27
CA GLY A 7 7.51 22.52 16.93
C GLY A 7 8.15 21.87 15.69
N ARG A 8 8.36 20.56 15.77
CA ARG A 8 8.80 19.77 14.62
C ARG A 8 7.66 19.79 13.58
N LYS A 9 7.88 20.54 12.51
CA LYS A 9 6.98 20.58 11.35
C LYS A 9 6.81 19.17 10.81
N CYS A 10 5.61 18.81 10.38
CA CYS A 10 5.24 17.58 9.67
C CYS A 10 6.17 17.23 8.48
N THR A 11 6.98 18.16 8.02
CA THR A 11 7.84 18.06 6.84
C THR A 11 8.99 17.02 6.92
N ALA A 12 9.36 16.53 8.10
CA ALA A 12 10.49 15.60 8.22
C ALA A 12 10.12 14.13 7.97
N ARG A 13 8.83 13.77 8.00
CA ARG A 13 8.37 12.39 7.75
C ARG A 13 7.95 12.14 6.29
N ALA A 14 7.67 13.18 5.52
CA ALA A 14 7.37 13.09 4.09
C ALA A 14 8.53 12.50 3.25
N LEU A 15 9.78 12.63 3.71
CA LEU A 15 10.95 12.07 3.03
C LEU A 15 11.07 10.55 3.12
N TRP A 16 10.41 9.92 4.10
CA TRP A 16 10.37 8.45 4.22
C TRP A 16 9.24 7.83 3.40
N ALA A 17 8.17 8.56 3.15
CA ALA A 17 7.07 8.11 2.30
C ALA A 17 7.49 8.07 0.81
N LEU A 18 8.33 9.03 0.37
CA LEU A 18 8.80 9.07 -1.03
C LEU A 18 9.77 7.93 -1.41
N SER A 19 10.48 7.34 -0.45
CA SER A 19 11.39 6.22 -0.75
C SER A 19 10.66 4.87 -0.83
N LEU A 20 9.43 4.77 -0.31
CA LEU A 20 8.60 3.56 -0.43
C LEU A 20 7.66 3.58 -1.65
N ALA A 21 7.27 4.76 -2.15
CA ALA A 21 6.39 4.89 -3.33
C ALA A 21 7.03 4.37 -4.63
N LEU A 22 8.35 4.24 -4.70
CA LEU A 22 9.06 3.72 -5.89
C LEU A 22 9.10 2.18 -5.98
N LEU A 23 8.64 1.46 -4.96
CA LEU A 23 8.56 -0.01 -4.96
C LEU A 23 7.18 -0.57 -5.38
N PHE A 24 6.18 0.31 -5.57
CA PHE A 24 4.80 -0.11 -5.84
C PHE A 24 4.40 -0.14 -7.33
N VAL A 25 5.35 0.08 -8.26
CA VAL A 25 5.06 0.01 -9.71
C VAL A 25 5.59 -1.30 -10.29
N ALA A 26 5.09 -2.42 -9.83
CA ALA A 26 5.07 -3.66 -10.62
C ALA A 26 4.12 -4.67 -9.95
N GLY A 27 2.87 -4.57 -10.31
CA GLY A 27 1.75 -5.47 -10.08
C GLY A 27 2.04 -6.91 -9.71
N ILE A 28 2.15 -7.22 -8.41
CA ILE A 28 1.41 -8.35 -7.91
C ILE A 28 0.07 -7.75 -7.54
N CYS A 29 -0.87 -7.79 -8.46
CA CYS A 29 -2.26 -7.63 -8.15
C CYS A 29 -2.60 -8.90 -7.33
N ILE A 30 -2.45 -8.84 -6.01
CA ILE A 30 -3.34 -9.63 -5.17
C ILE A 30 -4.70 -9.07 -5.57
N PRO A 31 -5.56 -9.86 -6.22
CA PRO A 31 -6.87 -9.33 -6.56
C PRO A 31 -7.47 -8.83 -5.26
N ALA A 32 -7.87 -7.57 -5.23
CA ALA A 32 -8.74 -7.04 -4.19
C ALA A 32 -10.12 -7.68 -4.39
N HIS A 33 -10.14 -9.00 -4.30
CA HIS A 33 -11.37 -9.72 -4.08
C HIS A 33 -11.67 -9.51 -2.60
N ALA A 34 -12.94 -9.32 -2.30
CA ALA A 34 -13.53 -9.39 -0.98
C ALA A 34 -13.28 -10.78 -0.36
N ALA A 35 -12.02 -11.17 -0.26
CA ALA A 35 -11.61 -12.39 0.41
C ALA A 35 -11.66 -12.12 1.91
N ASP A 36 -12.24 -13.02 2.64
CA ASP A 36 -12.15 -13.06 4.09
C ASP A 36 -10.67 -12.88 4.47
N LEU A 37 -10.41 -12.04 5.47
CA LEU A 37 -9.06 -11.82 5.96
C LEU A 37 -8.52 -13.16 6.46
N GLN A 38 -7.40 -13.60 5.89
CA GLN A 38 -6.83 -14.91 6.25
C GLN A 38 -6.01 -14.77 7.54
N ALA A 39 -6.18 -15.71 8.46
CA ALA A 39 -5.37 -15.74 9.68
C ALA A 39 -3.88 -15.91 9.36
N ALA A 40 -3.00 -15.42 10.24
CA ALA A 40 -1.56 -15.66 10.16
C ALA A 40 -1.24 -17.16 10.17
N PHE A 41 -0.09 -17.52 9.59
CA PHE A 41 0.40 -18.91 9.62
C PHE A 41 0.87 -19.32 11.02
N GLY A 42 0.65 -20.57 11.40
CA GLY A 42 1.02 -21.14 12.69
C GLY A 42 -0.09 -21.99 13.27
N GLU A 43 0.21 -22.70 14.36
CA GLU A 43 -0.75 -23.53 15.05
C GLU A 43 -1.84 -22.64 15.71
N GLU A 44 -3.09 -23.05 15.60
CA GLU A 44 -4.22 -22.37 16.24
C GLU A 44 -4.11 -22.37 17.77
N ASP A 45 -3.45 -23.39 18.32
CA ASP A 45 -3.22 -23.58 19.76
C ASP A 45 -2.01 -22.79 20.31
N ALA A 46 -1.29 -22.01 19.49
CA ALA A 46 -0.31 -21.08 20.03
C ALA A 46 -1.05 -20.13 21.02
N PRO A 47 -0.44 -19.80 22.19
CA PRO A 47 -1.15 -19.08 23.23
C PRO A 47 -1.81 -17.85 22.61
N ALA A 48 -3.13 -17.87 22.61
CA ALA A 48 -3.92 -16.75 22.15
C ALA A 48 -3.47 -15.54 22.99
N VAL A 49 -3.23 -14.42 22.35
CA VAL A 49 -3.06 -13.18 23.07
C VAL A 49 -4.37 -12.97 23.82
N GLU A 50 -4.34 -13.09 25.16
CA GLU A 50 -5.51 -12.79 25.98
C GLU A 50 -5.72 -11.28 25.91
N LEU A 51 -6.74 -10.87 25.16
CA LEU A 51 -7.20 -9.49 25.14
C LEU A 51 -8.10 -9.23 26.34
N ASP A 52 -8.05 -8.01 26.86
CA ASP A 52 -8.91 -7.61 27.97
C ASP A 52 -10.38 -7.61 27.53
N ALA A 53 -11.26 -8.23 28.34
CA ALA A 53 -12.69 -8.35 28.04
C ALA A 53 -13.44 -6.99 27.94
N ARG A 54 -12.82 -5.89 28.36
CA ARG A 54 -13.36 -4.52 28.19
C ARG A 54 -13.26 -4.02 26.75
N ILE A 55 -12.41 -4.61 25.93
CA ILE A 55 -12.45 -4.43 24.49
C ILE A 55 -13.62 -5.27 23.98
N SER A 56 -14.71 -4.64 23.61
CA SER A 56 -15.90 -5.35 23.12
C SER A 56 -15.62 -5.98 21.76
N HIS A 57 -14.94 -5.23 20.87
CA HIS A 57 -14.62 -5.65 19.51
C HIS A 57 -13.20 -5.20 19.16
N LEU A 58 -12.38 -6.10 18.61
CA LEU A 58 -11.06 -5.77 18.11
C LEU A 58 -10.73 -6.63 16.90
N ALA A 59 -10.11 -6.01 15.91
CA ALA A 59 -9.45 -6.70 14.82
C ALA A 59 -8.09 -6.04 14.56
N ALA A 60 -7.07 -6.84 14.27
CA ALA A 60 -5.76 -6.35 13.83
C ALA A 60 -5.28 -7.10 12.60
N MET A 61 -4.75 -6.38 11.62
CA MET A 61 -4.30 -6.90 10.34
C MET A 61 -2.89 -6.41 10.04
N ASP A 62 -2.01 -7.29 9.54
CA ASP A 62 -0.78 -6.87 8.87
C ASP A 62 -1.15 -6.17 7.56
N LEU A 63 -0.78 -4.90 7.43
CA LEU A 63 -1.14 -4.06 6.29
C LEU A 63 -0.52 -4.59 4.97
N ASP A 64 0.69 -5.14 5.03
CA ASP A 64 1.43 -5.54 3.84
C ASP A 64 0.99 -6.91 3.31
N THR A 65 0.71 -7.86 4.21
CA THR A 65 0.26 -9.21 3.84
C THR A 65 -1.25 -9.36 3.77
N GLY A 66 -2.00 -8.46 4.42
CA GLY A 66 -3.45 -8.56 4.58
C GLY A 66 -3.89 -9.65 5.57
N ALA A 67 -2.97 -10.27 6.32
CA ALA A 67 -3.30 -11.32 7.25
C ALA A 67 -3.94 -10.77 8.52
N LEU A 68 -5.04 -11.39 8.96
CA LEU A 68 -5.67 -11.12 10.25
C LEU A 68 -4.80 -11.72 11.36
N LEU A 69 -4.35 -10.87 12.27
CA LEU A 69 -3.44 -11.23 13.36
C LEU A 69 -4.19 -11.46 14.66
N LEU A 70 -5.07 -10.53 15.04
CA LEU A 70 -5.91 -10.60 16.22
C LEU A 70 -7.37 -10.40 15.83
N ALA A 71 -8.26 -11.11 16.50
CA ALA A 71 -9.71 -10.96 16.37
C ALA A 71 -10.39 -11.27 17.70
N GLN A 72 -11.19 -10.35 18.20
CA GLN A 72 -12.11 -10.53 19.31
C GLN A 72 -13.44 -9.90 18.92
N ASP A 73 -14.47 -10.71 18.76
CA ASP A 73 -15.80 -10.31 18.29
C ASP A 73 -15.72 -9.37 17.07
N ALA A 74 -14.71 -9.65 16.20
CA ALA A 74 -14.29 -8.75 15.13
C ALA A 74 -15.36 -8.54 14.05
N ASP A 75 -16.20 -9.55 13.83
CA ASP A 75 -17.32 -9.57 12.87
C ASP A 75 -18.68 -9.30 13.51
N GLU A 76 -18.74 -9.13 14.84
CA GLU A 76 -19.98 -8.72 15.50
C GLU A 76 -20.29 -7.25 15.19
N PRO A 77 -21.51 -6.96 14.68
CA PRO A 77 -21.88 -5.60 14.31
C PRO A 77 -22.09 -4.69 15.51
N PHE A 78 -21.62 -3.47 15.40
CA PHE A 78 -21.90 -2.38 16.34
C PHE A 78 -22.33 -1.10 15.61
N ALA A 79 -22.93 -0.17 16.35
CA ALA A 79 -23.29 1.14 15.82
C ALA A 79 -22.07 2.07 15.83
N PRO A 80 -21.49 2.39 14.66
CA PRO A 80 -20.33 3.29 14.60
C PRO A 80 -20.76 4.74 14.83
N THR A 81 -19.89 5.52 15.46
CA THR A 81 -20.10 6.95 15.70
C THR A 81 -18.87 7.75 15.33
N GLY A 82 -19.02 9.05 15.14
CA GLY A 82 -17.91 9.97 14.92
C GLY A 82 -17.00 9.55 13.79
N GLY A 83 -15.70 9.46 14.08
CA GLY A 83 -14.67 9.21 13.11
C GLY A 83 -14.76 7.90 12.34
N ALA A 84 -15.33 6.83 12.90
CA ALA A 84 -15.53 5.58 12.18
C ALA A 84 -16.49 5.73 10.98
N VAL A 85 -17.44 6.66 11.07
CA VAL A 85 -18.32 7.00 9.94
C VAL A 85 -17.64 7.99 8.98
N THR A 86 -17.01 9.04 9.53
CA THR A 86 -16.35 10.07 8.70
C THR A 86 -15.14 9.53 7.93
N MET A 87 -14.58 8.38 8.33
CA MET A 87 -13.60 7.65 7.52
C MET A 87 -14.13 7.35 6.11
N MET A 88 -15.37 6.86 5.97
CA MET A 88 -15.96 6.57 4.66
C MET A 88 -16.23 7.86 3.87
N THR A 89 -16.71 8.92 4.52
CA THR A 89 -16.89 10.23 3.89
C THR A 89 -15.55 10.77 3.39
N THR A 90 -14.49 10.65 4.19
CA THR A 90 -13.13 11.04 3.81
C THR A 90 -12.59 10.18 2.67
N TYR A 91 -12.83 8.88 2.67
CA TYR A 91 -12.44 7.99 1.58
C TYR A 91 -13.07 8.41 0.24
N LEU A 92 -14.36 8.74 0.24
CA LEU A 92 -15.03 9.26 -0.96
C LEU A 92 -14.52 10.66 -1.35
N ALA A 93 -14.21 11.52 -0.38
CA ALA A 93 -13.61 12.83 -0.64
C ALA A 93 -12.23 12.67 -1.30
N ALA A 94 -11.43 11.69 -0.87
CA ALA A 94 -10.11 11.40 -1.46
C ALA A 94 -10.18 10.95 -2.92
N GLN A 95 -11.30 10.38 -3.34
CA GLN A 95 -11.53 10.00 -4.74
C GLN A 95 -12.06 11.17 -5.61
N ALA A 96 -12.71 12.16 -5.00
CA ALA A 96 -13.41 13.21 -5.70
C ALA A 96 -12.68 14.56 -5.68
N LEU A 97 -11.83 14.82 -4.70
CA LEU A 97 -11.23 16.12 -4.42
C LEU A 97 -9.72 16.03 -4.31
N THR A 98 -9.04 17.11 -4.70
CA THR A 98 -7.62 17.29 -4.34
C THR A 98 -7.51 18.03 -2.99
N PRO A 99 -6.40 17.90 -2.25
CA PRO A 99 -6.22 18.57 -0.96
C PRO A 99 -6.39 20.09 -1.00
N GLU A 100 -6.04 20.72 -2.10
CA GLU A 100 -6.12 22.16 -2.32
C GLU A 100 -7.48 22.63 -2.87
N ALA A 101 -8.39 21.71 -3.20
CA ALA A 101 -9.71 22.08 -3.71
C ALA A 101 -10.45 22.93 -2.69
N MET A 102 -11.00 24.08 -3.15
CA MET A 102 -11.83 24.96 -2.31
C MET A 102 -13.26 24.45 -2.33
N VAL A 103 -13.80 24.19 -1.17
CA VAL A 103 -15.15 23.69 -0.95
C VAL A 103 -15.98 24.76 -0.27
N ALA A 104 -17.13 25.10 -0.87
CA ALA A 104 -18.05 26.07 -0.30
C ALA A 104 -18.71 25.53 0.97
N MET A 105 -18.82 26.35 1.99
CA MET A 105 -19.48 26.07 3.25
C MET A 105 -20.21 27.31 3.77
N ASP A 106 -21.02 27.15 4.81
CA ASP A 106 -21.71 28.28 5.41
C ASP A 106 -20.68 29.30 5.96
N GLY A 107 -20.70 30.48 5.38
CA GLY A 107 -19.83 31.57 5.78
C GLY A 107 -18.55 31.76 4.97
N GLY A 108 -18.25 30.88 3.97
CA GLY A 108 -17.05 31.05 3.15
C GLY A 108 -16.66 29.80 2.37
N GLU A 109 -15.37 29.60 2.23
CA GLU A 109 -14.79 28.41 1.57
C GLU A 109 -13.66 27.88 2.44
N ALA A 110 -13.45 26.56 2.42
CA ALA A 110 -12.33 25.90 3.06
C ALA A 110 -11.63 24.96 2.08
N ARG A 111 -10.33 24.72 2.30
CA ARG A 111 -9.63 23.69 1.56
C ARG A 111 -10.17 22.29 1.95
N ALA A 112 -10.25 21.41 0.97
CA ALA A 112 -10.66 20.02 1.22
C ALA A 112 -9.80 19.35 2.30
N ALA A 113 -8.48 19.60 2.33
CA ALA A 113 -7.59 19.07 3.35
C ALA A 113 -7.94 19.56 4.78
N ASP A 114 -8.37 20.82 4.94
CA ASP A 114 -8.75 21.35 6.24
C ASP A 114 -10.09 20.75 6.73
N LEU A 115 -11.05 20.57 5.80
CA LEU A 115 -12.32 19.89 6.09
C LEU A 115 -12.11 18.40 6.42
N VAL A 116 -11.25 17.73 5.66
CA VAL A 116 -10.88 16.33 5.94
C VAL A 116 -10.22 16.23 7.31
N ALA A 117 -9.29 17.15 7.64
CA ALA A 117 -8.66 17.17 8.95
C ALA A 117 -9.69 17.34 10.07
N ALA A 118 -10.63 18.29 9.94
CA ALA A 118 -11.69 18.49 10.92
C ALA A 118 -12.58 17.24 11.08
N ALA A 119 -12.98 16.64 9.98
CA ALA A 119 -13.87 15.48 9.98
C ALA A 119 -13.20 14.23 10.55
N ILE A 120 -11.95 13.91 10.16
CA ILE A 120 -11.33 12.62 10.50
C ILE A 120 -10.48 12.67 11.77
N LEU A 121 -9.80 13.79 12.05
CA LEU A 121 -8.96 13.92 13.25
C LEU A 121 -9.79 14.30 14.46
N ASN A 122 -10.76 15.21 14.29
CA ASN A 122 -11.57 15.73 15.39
C ASN A 122 -13.02 15.24 15.43
N GLY A 123 -13.45 14.51 14.40
CA GLY A 123 -14.83 14.01 14.31
C GLY A 123 -15.86 15.13 14.10
N ASP A 124 -15.47 16.22 13.42
CA ASP A 124 -16.35 17.35 13.15
C ASP A 124 -17.43 17.00 12.15
N GLN A 125 -18.69 16.98 12.63
CA GLN A 125 -19.85 16.54 11.86
C GLN A 125 -20.24 17.55 10.77
N ASP A 126 -20.01 18.84 11.02
CA ASP A 126 -20.33 19.89 10.05
C ASP A 126 -19.38 19.79 8.84
N SER A 127 -18.08 19.64 9.09
CA SER A 127 -17.09 19.40 8.03
C SER A 127 -17.36 18.14 7.24
N ALA A 128 -17.76 17.04 7.91
CA ALA A 128 -18.15 15.81 7.23
C ALA A 128 -19.39 16.01 6.33
N SER A 129 -20.37 16.78 6.80
CA SER A 129 -21.57 17.11 6.02
C SER A 129 -21.23 17.97 4.81
N VAL A 130 -20.33 18.95 4.95
CA VAL A 130 -19.84 19.79 3.85
C VAL A 130 -19.11 18.95 2.81
N LEU A 131 -18.22 18.05 3.24
CA LEU A 131 -17.54 17.10 2.35
C LEU A 131 -18.55 16.22 1.59
N ALA A 132 -19.53 15.68 2.29
CA ALA A 132 -20.59 14.86 1.68
C ALA A 132 -21.37 15.63 0.60
N GLN A 133 -21.70 16.89 0.84
CA GLN A 133 -22.34 17.74 -0.18
C GLN A 133 -21.42 17.98 -1.39
N ALA A 134 -20.11 18.20 -1.17
CA ALA A 134 -19.14 18.37 -2.23
C ALA A 134 -18.95 17.09 -3.07
N ILE A 135 -19.14 15.91 -2.48
CA ILE A 135 -19.10 14.62 -3.17
C ILE A 135 -20.35 14.43 -4.04
N GLY A 136 -21.52 14.89 -3.59
CA GLY A 136 -22.79 14.82 -4.31
C GLY A 136 -23.99 14.54 -3.40
N GLU A 137 -25.21 14.83 -3.91
CA GLU A 137 -26.47 14.66 -3.17
C GLU A 137 -26.78 13.19 -2.78
N ASP A 138 -26.12 12.22 -3.44
CA ASP A 138 -26.25 10.78 -3.25
C ASP A 138 -25.15 10.18 -2.35
N ALA A 139 -24.52 11.00 -1.51
CA ALA A 139 -23.35 10.61 -0.72
C ALA A 139 -23.58 9.30 0.09
N VAL A 140 -24.72 9.14 0.75
CA VAL A 140 -25.05 7.92 1.52
C VAL A 140 -25.14 6.68 0.62
N SER A 141 -25.73 6.80 -0.57
CA SER A 141 -25.76 5.70 -1.53
C SER A 141 -24.32 5.31 -1.95
N ARG A 142 -23.50 6.31 -2.26
CA ARG A 142 -22.10 6.10 -2.62
C ARG A 142 -21.27 5.51 -1.49
N MET A 143 -21.53 5.88 -0.23
CA MET A 143 -20.90 5.25 0.93
C MET A 143 -21.22 3.75 1.01
N ASN A 144 -22.46 3.36 0.78
CA ASN A 144 -22.87 1.95 0.79
C ASN A 144 -22.32 1.20 -0.43
N ASP A 145 -22.29 1.81 -1.62
CA ASP A 145 -21.68 1.21 -2.81
C ASP A 145 -20.17 1.01 -2.64
N ALA A 146 -19.48 1.99 -2.03
CA ALA A 146 -18.08 1.89 -1.70
C ALA A 146 -17.81 0.80 -0.64
N ALA A 147 -18.66 0.70 0.38
CA ALA A 147 -18.59 -0.37 1.37
C ALA A 147 -18.67 -1.75 0.71
N LEU A 148 -19.62 -1.97 -0.20
CA LEU A 148 -19.72 -3.23 -0.96
C LEU A 148 -18.46 -3.47 -1.82
N THR A 149 -17.94 -2.44 -2.48
CA THR A 149 -16.74 -2.53 -3.31
C THR A 149 -15.50 -2.91 -2.49
N LEU A 150 -15.39 -2.39 -1.26
CA LEU A 150 -14.33 -2.72 -0.31
C LEU A 150 -14.55 -4.07 0.39
N GLY A 151 -15.66 -4.77 0.13
CA GLY A 151 -16.00 -6.02 0.79
C GLY A 151 -16.52 -5.86 2.22
N MET A 152 -16.98 -4.67 2.60
CA MET A 152 -17.55 -4.36 3.92
C MET A 152 -19.02 -4.81 3.98
N THR A 153 -19.24 -6.12 3.94
CA THR A 153 -20.58 -6.71 3.76
C THR A 153 -21.49 -6.61 4.99
N ALA A 154 -20.93 -6.35 6.17
CA ALA A 154 -21.66 -6.16 7.41
C ALA A 154 -21.91 -4.67 7.73
N THR A 155 -21.48 -3.75 6.87
CA THR A 155 -21.57 -2.30 7.08
C THR A 155 -22.79 -1.72 6.37
N THR A 156 -23.46 -0.77 7.04
CA THR A 156 -24.54 0.04 6.47
C THR A 156 -24.39 1.46 6.98
N TYR A 157 -24.33 2.42 6.07
CA TYR A 157 -24.32 3.85 6.36
C TYR A 157 -25.71 4.46 6.12
N VAL A 158 -26.14 5.34 7.01
CA VAL A 158 -27.39 6.12 6.89
C VAL A 158 -27.16 7.63 6.98
N SER A 159 -25.97 8.03 7.48
CA SER A 159 -25.56 9.43 7.58
C SER A 159 -24.06 9.54 7.26
N PRO A 160 -23.60 10.62 6.59
CA PRO A 160 -22.16 10.84 6.34
C PRO A 160 -21.47 11.55 7.51
N ALA A 161 -22.21 12.12 8.46
CA ALA A 161 -21.69 13.03 9.47
C ALA A 161 -21.17 12.38 10.73
N GLY A 162 -21.38 11.08 10.92
CA GLY A 162 -20.97 10.37 12.12
C GLY A 162 -21.92 10.55 13.32
N THR A 163 -23.09 11.13 13.09
CA THR A 163 -24.16 11.13 14.09
C THR A 163 -24.66 9.71 14.34
N PRO A 164 -25.02 9.35 15.60
CA PRO A 164 -25.68 8.09 15.87
C PRO A 164 -27.05 8.06 15.17
N GLU A 165 -27.23 7.08 14.29
CA GLU A 165 -28.47 6.93 13.50
C GLU A 165 -28.95 5.48 13.56
N GLU A 166 -30.28 5.30 13.65
CA GLU A 166 -30.86 3.96 13.64
C GLU A 166 -30.58 3.25 12.29
N GLY A 167 -30.12 2.02 12.36
CA GLY A 167 -29.76 1.21 11.18
C GLY A 167 -28.32 1.38 10.71
N GLN A 168 -27.56 2.31 11.25
CA GLN A 168 -26.14 2.44 10.98
C GLN A 168 -25.37 1.37 11.73
N ARG A 169 -24.52 0.60 11.02
CA ARG A 169 -23.75 -0.50 11.61
C ARG A 169 -22.46 -0.74 10.84
N THR A 170 -21.47 -1.28 11.54
CA THR A 170 -20.20 -1.76 10.98
C THR A 170 -19.61 -2.85 11.86
N THR A 171 -18.47 -3.42 11.47
CA THR A 171 -17.66 -4.36 12.25
C THR A 171 -16.21 -3.91 12.28
N CYS A 172 -15.40 -4.41 13.22
CA CYS A 172 -13.96 -4.12 13.23
C CYS A 172 -13.26 -4.66 11.97
N THR A 173 -13.65 -5.82 11.47
CA THR A 173 -13.14 -6.38 10.21
C THR A 173 -13.43 -5.46 9.02
N ASP A 174 -14.63 -4.90 8.94
CA ASP A 174 -14.97 -3.95 7.86
C ASP A 174 -14.20 -2.64 8.00
N LEU A 175 -14.01 -2.13 9.23
CA LEU A 175 -13.19 -0.94 9.48
C LEU A 175 -11.72 -1.15 9.11
N LEU A 176 -11.16 -2.36 9.23
CA LEU A 176 -9.81 -2.65 8.74
C LEU A 176 -9.73 -2.51 7.22
N ARG A 177 -10.74 -2.97 6.47
CA ARG A 177 -10.80 -2.83 5.01
C ARG A 177 -10.82 -1.36 4.59
N LEU A 178 -11.63 -0.56 5.27
CA LEU A 178 -11.70 0.89 5.02
C LEU A 178 -10.40 1.60 5.43
N GLY A 179 -9.85 1.27 6.61
CA GLY A 179 -8.58 1.81 7.09
C GLY A 179 -7.42 1.52 6.12
N ARG A 180 -7.38 0.30 5.56
CA ARG A 180 -6.42 -0.06 4.52
C ARG A 180 -6.58 0.81 3.29
N ALA A 181 -7.79 0.96 2.77
CA ALA A 181 -8.06 1.79 1.60
C ALA A 181 -7.69 3.27 1.82
N LEU A 182 -7.88 3.80 3.02
CA LEU A 182 -7.45 5.15 3.41
C LEU A 182 -5.93 5.30 3.46
N VAL A 183 -5.24 4.34 4.09
CA VAL A 183 -3.77 4.36 4.20
C VAL A 183 -3.09 4.18 2.85
N GLU A 184 -3.68 3.40 1.95
CA GLU A 184 -3.20 3.21 0.58
C GLU A 184 -3.51 4.42 -0.32
N SER A 185 -4.40 5.32 0.11
CA SER A 185 -4.69 6.57 -0.62
C SER A 185 -3.66 7.63 -0.28
N GLU A 186 -2.94 8.13 -1.29
CA GLU A 186 -1.93 9.18 -1.11
C GLU A 186 -2.56 10.59 -0.99
N THR A 187 -3.85 10.76 -1.36
CA THR A 187 -4.48 12.06 -1.54
C THR A 187 -4.45 12.94 -0.28
N PHE A 188 -4.71 12.36 0.91
CA PHE A 188 -4.71 13.08 2.18
C PHE A 188 -3.75 12.45 3.21
N ALA A 189 -2.69 11.79 2.76
CA ALA A 189 -1.75 11.06 3.63
C ALA A 189 -1.13 11.96 4.72
N ASP A 190 -0.84 13.23 4.40
CA ASP A 190 -0.30 14.19 5.36
C ASP A 190 -1.28 14.49 6.50
N VAL A 191 -2.59 14.50 6.22
CA VAL A 191 -3.62 14.71 7.24
C VAL A 191 -3.66 13.51 8.18
N PHE A 192 -3.65 12.30 7.66
CA PHE A 192 -3.85 11.08 8.44
C PHE A 192 -2.74 10.79 9.46
N SER A 193 -1.54 11.34 9.24
CA SER A 193 -0.38 11.15 10.10
C SER A 193 -0.14 12.28 11.10
N CYS A 194 -1.03 13.27 11.15
CA CYS A 194 -0.86 14.44 12.02
C CYS A 194 -1.48 14.25 13.40
N ALA A 195 -0.73 14.58 14.46
CA ALA A 195 -1.29 14.82 15.79
C ALA A 195 -2.06 16.14 15.86
N VAL A 196 -1.57 17.14 15.14
CA VAL A 196 -2.17 18.48 15.04
C VAL A 196 -2.04 18.96 13.61
N TRP A 197 -3.14 19.36 13.01
CA TRP A 197 -3.22 19.95 11.67
C TRP A 197 -3.31 21.48 11.77
N GLU A 198 -2.46 22.20 11.07
CA GLU A 198 -2.54 23.66 10.95
C GLU A 198 -3.44 24.02 9.77
N THR A 199 -4.57 24.67 10.05
CA THR A 199 -5.56 25.07 9.05
C THR A 199 -5.01 26.21 8.18
N ALA A 200 -5.12 26.08 6.87
CA ALA A 200 -4.75 27.14 5.92
C ALA A 200 -5.94 27.96 5.41
N SER A 201 -7.13 27.75 5.95
CA SER A 201 -8.39 28.44 5.60
C SER A 201 -8.85 29.37 6.73
N PRO A 202 -8.18 30.51 6.98
CA PRO A 202 -8.39 31.32 8.20
C PRO A 202 -9.78 31.96 8.27
N ASP A 203 -10.45 32.15 7.13
CA ASP A 203 -11.76 32.79 7.04
C ASP A 203 -12.91 31.77 6.97
N SER A 204 -12.62 30.48 7.08
CA SER A 204 -13.61 29.40 6.99
C SER A 204 -14.43 29.19 8.26
N GLY A 205 -14.00 29.73 9.39
CA GLY A 205 -14.57 29.44 10.70
C GLY A 205 -14.04 28.16 11.35
N LEU A 206 -13.17 27.39 10.66
CA LEU A 206 -12.46 26.26 11.25
C LEU A 206 -11.42 26.74 12.27
N PRO A 207 -11.12 25.95 13.30
CA PRO A 207 -10.02 26.25 14.24
C PRO A 207 -8.69 26.40 13.51
N ALA A 208 -7.82 27.33 13.98
CA ALA A 208 -6.47 27.48 13.42
C ALA A 208 -5.61 26.20 13.54
N GLN A 209 -5.89 25.39 14.55
CA GLN A 209 -5.28 24.09 14.78
C GLN A 209 -6.38 23.08 15.07
N ILE A 210 -6.30 21.92 14.43
CA ILE A 210 -7.20 20.79 14.59
C ILE A 210 -6.39 19.66 15.22
N GLU A 211 -6.71 19.30 16.45
CA GLU A 211 -6.04 18.24 17.18
C GLU A 211 -6.67 16.87 16.83
N ASN A 212 -5.82 15.87 16.70
CA ASN A 212 -6.29 14.50 16.59
C ASN A 212 -6.81 14.02 17.95
N ARG A 213 -8.05 13.58 18.00
CA ARG A 213 -8.69 13.08 19.23
C ARG A 213 -8.03 11.83 19.77
N VAL A 214 -7.40 11.01 18.90
CA VAL A 214 -6.68 9.83 19.33
C VAL A 214 -5.32 10.25 19.85
N GLN A 215 -5.24 10.42 21.16
CA GLN A 215 -4.10 10.98 21.87
C GLN A 215 -2.82 10.13 21.79
N MET A 216 -2.93 8.86 21.37
CA MET A 216 -1.78 7.97 21.15
C MET A 216 -0.81 8.49 20.08
N LEU A 217 -1.27 9.35 19.17
CA LEU A 217 -0.44 9.97 18.14
C LEU A 217 0.25 11.26 18.60
N ASN A 218 -0.21 11.88 19.69
CA ASN A 218 0.27 13.18 20.15
C ASN A 218 1.50 13.02 21.08
N PRO A 219 2.72 13.49 20.67
CA PRO A 219 3.94 13.36 21.48
C PRO A 219 3.90 14.09 22.82
N ASP A 220 3.00 15.05 22.99
CA ASP A 220 2.83 15.80 24.22
C ASP A 220 1.79 15.17 25.17
N SER A 221 1.10 14.12 24.72
CA SER A 221 0.13 13.35 25.52
C SER A 221 0.81 12.32 26.41
N VAL A 222 0.23 12.06 27.58
CA VAL A 222 0.63 10.95 28.46
C VAL A 222 0.30 9.58 27.86
N PHE A 223 -0.57 9.53 26.86
CA PHE A 223 -0.97 8.32 26.15
C PHE A 223 -0.19 8.09 24.85
N TYR A 224 0.84 8.91 24.60
CA TYR A 224 1.65 8.78 23.39
C TYR A 224 2.29 7.40 23.27
N ASP A 225 2.05 6.75 22.15
CA ASP A 225 2.75 5.52 21.77
C ASP A 225 3.51 5.77 20.46
N ALA A 226 4.84 5.71 20.52
CA ALA A 226 5.71 6.01 19.39
C ALA A 226 5.53 5.04 18.19
N ARG A 227 4.87 3.92 18.39
CA ARG A 227 4.53 2.94 17.36
C ARG A 227 3.37 3.41 16.49
N VAL A 228 2.47 4.26 16.99
CA VAL A 228 1.33 4.76 16.25
C VAL A 228 1.78 5.77 15.19
N LEU A 229 1.45 5.49 13.94
CA LEU A 229 1.83 6.25 12.76
C LEU A 229 0.68 7.12 12.21
N SER A 230 -0.54 6.62 12.33
CA SER A 230 -1.78 7.32 11.94
C SER A 230 -2.92 6.85 12.83
N ALA A 231 -3.91 7.72 13.03
CA ALA A 231 -5.07 7.38 13.83
C ALA A 231 -6.33 8.04 13.25
N PHE A 232 -7.36 7.27 13.14
CA PHE A 232 -8.64 7.67 12.58
C PHE A 232 -9.75 7.40 13.58
N GLY A 233 -10.69 8.31 13.70
CA GLY A 233 -11.81 8.09 14.55
C GLY A 233 -11.62 8.73 15.92
N GLY A 234 -12.05 8.05 16.94
CA GLY A 234 -12.24 8.64 18.25
C GLY A 234 -13.60 9.32 18.32
N GLY A 235 -14.61 8.58 18.71
CA GLY A 235 -15.94 9.12 18.96
C GLY A 235 -16.05 9.53 20.42
N SER A 236 -16.42 10.78 20.70
CA SER A 236 -16.97 11.11 22.00
C SER A 236 -18.44 10.83 21.94
N GLY A 237 -18.90 9.97 22.68
CA GLY A 237 -20.32 9.91 22.87
C GLY A 237 -20.77 8.55 23.30
N ALA A 238 -21.07 8.53 24.45
CA ALA A 238 -22.11 7.84 25.17
C ALA A 238 -21.89 6.35 25.45
N GLU A 239 -21.55 5.49 24.51
CA GLU A 239 -21.61 4.07 24.82
C GLU A 239 -20.45 3.22 24.27
N LEU A 240 -19.77 3.66 23.23
CA LEU A 240 -18.70 2.90 22.60
C LEU A 240 -17.63 3.81 21.99
N PHE A 241 -16.40 3.74 22.49
CA PHE A 241 -15.26 4.36 21.84
C PHE A 241 -14.79 3.49 20.69
N ASN A 242 -14.75 4.05 19.46
CA ASN A 242 -14.32 3.31 18.27
C ASN A 242 -13.25 4.08 17.51
N THR A 243 -12.17 3.38 17.13
CA THR A 243 -11.03 3.96 16.43
C THR A 243 -10.33 2.93 15.54
N VAL A 244 -9.61 3.43 14.56
CA VAL A 244 -8.66 2.65 13.75
C VAL A 244 -7.31 3.33 13.85
N ILE A 245 -6.28 2.58 14.17
CA ILE A 245 -4.89 3.06 14.20
C ILE A 245 -4.04 2.27 13.22
N LEU A 246 -3.09 2.95 12.59
CA LEU A 246 -1.95 2.34 11.90
C LEU A 246 -0.76 2.43 12.84
N ALA A 247 -0.10 1.32 13.08
CA ALA A 247 1.07 1.27 13.96
C ALA A 247 2.18 0.39 13.38
N GLN A 248 3.40 0.59 13.89
CA GLN A 248 4.54 -0.29 13.69
C GLN A 248 4.66 -1.23 14.90
N ALA A 249 4.39 -2.53 14.71
CA ALA A 249 4.58 -3.55 15.73
C ALA A 249 5.75 -4.46 15.30
N GLY A 250 6.92 -4.27 15.91
CA GLY A 250 8.15 -4.89 15.44
C GLY A 250 8.47 -4.53 13.98
N GLU A 251 8.58 -5.52 13.10
CA GLU A 251 8.81 -5.30 11.67
C GLU A 251 7.52 -5.13 10.85
N GLN A 252 6.35 -5.33 11.46
CA GLN A 252 5.06 -5.32 10.77
C GLN A 252 4.38 -3.95 10.90
N ARG A 253 3.80 -3.47 9.80
CA ARG A 253 2.82 -2.39 9.85
C ARG A 253 1.45 -2.99 10.06
N VAL A 254 0.81 -2.63 11.14
CA VAL A 254 -0.48 -3.18 11.54
C VAL A 254 -1.57 -2.14 11.56
N LEU A 255 -2.73 -2.48 11.02
CA LEU A 255 -3.96 -1.76 11.27
C LEU A 255 -4.69 -2.43 12.42
N VAL A 256 -5.13 -1.64 13.40
CA VAL A 256 -5.94 -2.12 14.53
C VAL A 256 -7.23 -1.32 14.56
N ALA A 257 -8.35 -1.99 14.39
CA ALA A 257 -9.70 -1.45 14.59
C ALA A 257 -10.22 -1.91 15.95
N CYS A 258 -10.73 -0.99 16.75
CA CYS A 258 -11.22 -1.26 18.08
C CYS A 258 -12.53 -0.54 18.33
N ALA A 259 -13.46 -1.23 19.03
CA ALA A 259 -14.61 -0.62 19.66
C ALA A 259 -14.68 -1.13 21.11
N ALA A 260 -14.63 -0.22 22.08
CA ALA A 260 -14.51 -0.54 23.48
C ALA A 260 -15.61 0.14 24.33
N GLN A 261 -16.14 -0.57 25.29
CA GLN A 261 -17.00 -0.04 26.36
C GLN A 261 -16.18 0.48 27.53
N ALA A 262 -15.15 1.25 27.23
CA ALA A 262 -14.22 1.84 28.18
C ALA A 262 -14.09 3.34 27.87
N ASP A 263 -13.58 4.11 28.80
CA ASP A 263 -13.24 5.49 28.50
C ASP A 263 -12.03 5.58 27.55
N GLU A 264 -11.77 6.77 27.03
CA GLU A 264 -10.70 6.99 26.08
C GLU A 264 -9.34 6.57 26.64
N GLU A 265 -9.04 6.94 27.90
CA GLU A 265 -7.76 6.68 28.56
C GLU A 265 -7.51 5.19 28.72
N GLU A 266 -8.53 4.47 29.18
CA GLU A 266 -8.48 3.03 29.35
C GLU A 266 -8.34 2.32 28.00
N THR A 267 -9.04 2.79 26.95
CA THR A 267 -8.95 2.24 25.60
C THR A 267 -7.53 2.40 25.03
N TYR A 268 -6.86 3.54 25.25
CA TYR A 268 -5.47 3.72 24.80
C TYR A 268 -4.51 2.74 25.49
N ALA A 269 -4.67 2.50 26.79
CA ALA A 269 -3.87 1.49 27.50
C ALA A 269 -4.08 0.08 26.95
N LEU A 270 -5.33 -0.27 26.62
CA LEU A 270 -5.67 -1.57 26.01
C LEU A 270 -5.12 -1.71 24.60
N LEU A 271 -5.16 -0.66 23.80
CA LEU A 271 -4.55 -0.65 22.46
C LEU A 271 -3.03 -0.80 22.52
N SER A 272 -2.35 -0.13 23.46
CA SER A 272 -0.90 -0.33 23.65
C SER A 272 -0.57 -1.77 24.04
N GLN A 273 -1.37 -2.40 24.90
CA GLN A 273 -1.22 -3.83 25.21
C GLN A 273 -1.46 -4.74 24.00
N ALA A 274 -2.44 -4.41 23.15
CA ALA A 274 -2.64 -5.14 21.89
C ALA A 274 -1.44 -5.01 20.95
N LEU A 275 -0.82 -3.82 20.88
CA LEU A 275 0.41 -3.62 20.10
C LEU A 275 1.59 -4.40 20.68
N ASP A 276 1.76 -4.47 22.01
CA ASP A 276 2.78 -5.31 22.66
C ASP A 276 2.59 -6.78 22.29
N ALA A 277 1.36 -7.21 22.30
CA ALA A 277 0.98 -8.58 21.97
C ALA A 277 1.23 -8.92 20.49
N LEU A 278 0.94 -7.98 19.59
CA LEU A 278 1.24 -8.12 18.16
C LEU A 278 2.74 -8.23 17.93
N GLU A 279 3.54 -7.36 18.57
CA GLU A 279 5.00 -7.36 18.44
C GLU A 279 5.64 -8.65 18.98
N ALA A 280 5.13 -9.19 20.08
CA ALA A 280 5.65 -10.42 20.68
C ALA A 280 5.13 -11.69 19.99
N GLY A 281 3.90 -11.66 19.48
CA GLY A 281 3.17 -12.84 19.01
C GLY A 281 3.35 -13.15 17.52
N TYR A 282 3.81 -12.21 16.71
CA TYR A 282 3.84 -12.36 15.27
C TYR A 282 5.14 -11.83 14.66
N PHE A 283 5.50 -12.39 13.51
CA PHE A 283 6.62 -11.92 12.71
C PHE A 283 6.32 -12.09 11.22
N ARG A 284 7.12 -11.46 10.38
CA ARG A 284 7.03 -11.57 8.93
C ARG A 284 8.06 -12.54 8.43
N ALA A 285 7.62 -13.63 7.79
CA ALA A 285 8.49 -14.62 7.19
C ALA A 285 8.64 -14.36 5.70
N ASP A 286 9.88 -14.37 5.19
CA ASP A 286 10.18 -14.34 3.76
C ASP A 286 10.26 -15.77 3.22
N VAL A 287 9.33 -16.12 2.35
CA VAL A 287 9.25 -17.44 1.70
C VAL A 287 9.59 -17.38 0.21
N THR A 288 10.21 -16.29 -0.23
CA THR A 288 10.49 -16.01 -1.66
C THR A 288 11.36 -17.08 -2.30
N GLU A 289 12.46 -17.49 -1.66
CA GLU A 289 13.39 -18.47 -2.23
C GLU A 289 12.75 -19.86 -2.35
N GLN A 290 11.95 -20.25 -1.37
CA GLN A 290 11.23 -21.53 -1.38
C GLN A 290 10.12 -21.51 -2.45
N ALA A 291 9.43 -20.40 -2.62
CA ALA A 291 8.44 -20.23 -3.68
C ALA A 291 9.08 -20.24 -5.08
N ARG A 292 10.25 -19.61 -5.24
CA ARG A 292 11.03 -19.67 -6.50
C ARG A 292 11.42 -21.10 -6.82
N ALA A 293 11.98 -21.83 -5.86
CA ALA A 293 12.36 -23.24 -6.06
C ALA A 293 11.17 -24.11 -6.47
N ALA A 294 9.99 -23.89 -5.88
CA ALA A 294 8.78 -24.62 -6.24
C ALA A 294 8.26 -24.23 -7.65
N LEU A 295 8.32 -22.94 -8.01
CA LEU A 295 7.96 -22.45 -9.34
C LEU A 295 8.92 -22.97 -10.42
N ASP A 296 10.23 -22.99 -10.15
CA ASP A 296 11.23 -23.54 -11.05
C ASP A 296 10.97 -25.02 -11.34
N LEU A 297 10.60 -25.78 -10.29
CA LEU A 297 10.22 -27.19 -10.45
C LEU A 297 8.96 -27.34 -11.33
N ALA A 298 7.94 -26.51 -11.11
CA ALA A 298 6.72 -26.50 -11.90
C ALA A 298 6.98 -26.08 -13.36
N ALA A 299 7.81 -25.07 -13.57
CA ALA A 299 8.17 -24.58 -14.91
C ALA A 299 8.97 -25.60 -15.71
N ASN A 300 9.81 -26.42 -15.05
CA ASN A 300 10.63 -27.45 -15.70
C ASN A 300 9.88 -28.77 -15.91
N SER A 301 8.70 -28.96 -15.32
CA SER A 301 7.92 -30.19 -15.44
C SER A 301 7.07 -30.28 -16.72
N ALA A 302 6.94 -29.19 -17.48
CA ALA A 302 6.20 -29.17 -18.73
C ALA A 302 7.04 -29.77 -19.88
N ASP A 303 6.57 -30.83 -20.47
CA ASP A 303 7.13 -31.70 -21.55
C ASP A 303 8.12 -31.00 -22.53
N GLY A 304 9.31 -30.64 -22.03
CA GLY A 304 10.42 -30.16 -22.87
C GLY A 304 10.32 -28.70 -23.34
N ILE A 305 9.34 -27.93 -22.86
CA ILE A 305 9.19 -26.52 -23.17
C ILE A 305 9.68 -25.71 -21.97
N ALA A 306 10.62 -24.79 -22.22
CA ALA A 306 11.08 -23.88 -21.17
C ALA A 306 9.98 -22.85 -20.85
N LEU A 307 9.47 -22.88 -19.63
CA LEU A 307 8.53 -21.89 -19.11
C LEU A 307 9.29 -20.88 -18.24
N THR A 308 8.82 -19.64 -18.27
CA THR A 308 9.32 -18.55 -17.41
C THR A 308 8.18 -17.97 -16.59
N TYR A 309 8.52 -17.38 -15.47
CA TYR A 309 7.59 -16.64 -14.61
C TYR A 309 8.26 -15.39 -14.08
N THR A 310 7.46 -14.47 -13.54
CA THR A 310 7.97 -13.25 -12.92
C THR A 310 7.42 -13.13 -11.50
N LEU A 311 8.32 -13.04 -10.52
CA LEU A 311 8.02 -12.61 -9.17
C LEU A 311 8.63 -11.24 -8.96
N ASN A 312 7.78 -10.20 -8.98
CA ASN A 312 8.22 -8.81 -8.97
C ASN A 312 8.54 -8.27 -7.57
N ALA A 313 8.11 -8.97 -6.53
CA ALA A 313 8.32 -8.59 -5.14
C ALA A 313 8.61 -9.82 -4.27
N PRO A 314 9.24 -9.65 -3.10
CA PRO A 314 9.36 -10.71 -2.11
C PRO A 314 7.98 -11.24 -1.68
N LEU A 315 7.90 -12.55 -1.46
CA LEU A 315 6.70 -13.18 -0.90
C LEU A 315 6.85 -13.24 0.62
N LEU A 316 6.18 -12.30 1.26
CA LEU A 316 6.17 -12.18 2.72
C LEU A 316 4.84 -12.71 3.25
N VAL A 317 4.90 -13.48 4.32
CA VAL A 317 3.73 -13.99 5.02
C VAL A 317 3.80 -13.64 6.50
N SER A 318 2.66 -13.34 7.10
CA SER A 318 2.58 -13.14 8.54
C SER A 318 2.45 -14.48 9.24
N ALA A 319 3.29 -14.72 10.22
CA ALA A 319 3.34 -15.95 10.97
C ALA A 319 3.39 -15.69 12.48
N ARG A 320 2.86 -16.61 13.26
CA ARG A 320 2.97 -16.60 14.72
C ARG A 320 4.39 -16.90 15.16
N THR A 321 4.83 -16.30 16.24
CA THR A 321 6.14 -16.55 16.83
C THR A 321 6.32 -18.05 17.09
N GLY A 322 7.45 -18.61 16.64
CA GLY A 322 7.73 -20.03 16.70
C GLY A 322 7.31 -20.84 15.46
N TRP A 323 6.55 -20.23 14.52
CA TRP A 323 6.26 -20.88 13.25
C TRP A 323 7.53 -21.07 12.41
N THR A 324 7.63 -22.22 11.76
CA THR A 324 8.71 -22.53 10.81
C THR A 324 8.11 -23.13 9.55
N LEU A 325 8.64 -22.73 8.41
CA LEU A 325 8.23 -23.30 7.13
C LEU A 325 8.58 -24.79 7.07
N GLN A 326 7.54 -25.62 6.95
CA GLN A 326 7.71 -27.07 6.86
C GLN A 326 8.14 -27.46 5.45
N GLU A 327 8.92 -28.55 5.36
CA GLU A 327 9.28 -29.16 4.09
C GLU A 327 7.99 -29.60 3.37
N ASN A 328 7.77 -29.18 2.13
CA ASN A 328 6.55 -29.41 1.34
C ASN A 328 5.27 -28.61 1.74
N ALA A 329 5.34 -27.62 2.62
CA ALA A 329 4.23 -26.72 2.88
C ALA A 329 3.89 -25.86 1.66
N LEU A 330 4.91 -25.50 0.84
CA LEU A 330 4.75 -24.77 -0.41
C LEU A 330 4.46 -25.74 -1.57
N ARG A 331 3.39 -25.40 -2.34
CA ARG A 331 2.97 -26.14 -3.53
C ARG A 331 2.59 -25.17 -4.63
N ILE A 332 2.78 -25.59 -5.87
CA ILE A 332 2.29 -24.87 -7.05
C ILE A 332 1.10 -25.63 -7.62
N GLU A 333 -0.01 -24.93 -7.76
CA GLU A 333 -1.17 -25.42 -8.49
C GLU A 333 -1.26 -24.69 -9.81
N LEU A 334 -1.38 -25.44 -10.92
CA LEU A 334 -1.57 -24.87 -12.24
C LEU A 334 -3.05 -24.78 -12.56
N GLN A 335 -3.50 -23.56 -12.86
CA GLN A 335 -4.88 -23.26 -13.26
C GLN A 335 -4.90 -22.71 -14.68
N ASN A 336 -6.05 -22.78 -15.34
CA ASN A 336 -6.24 -22.25 -16.70
C ASN A 336 -5.19 -22.76 -17.72
N VAL A 337 -4.77 -24.02 -17.57
CA VAL A 337 -3.75 -24.64 -18.43
C VAL A 337 -4.24 -24.70 -19.87
N ARG A 338 -3.46 -24.17 -20.82
CA ARG A 338 -3.76 -24.23 -22.26
C ARG A 338 -3.27 -25.54 -22.87
N GLU A 339 -4.06 -26.08 -23.78
CA GLU A 339 -3.72 -27.33 -24.50
C GLU A 339 -2.58 -27.12 -25.50
N GLU A 340 -2.51 -25.93 -26.12
CA GLU A 340 -1.44 -25.54 -27.04
C GLU A 340 -0.50 -24.53 -26.37
N ILE A 341 0.80 -24.79 -26.45
CA ILE A 341 1.84 -23.92 -25.91
C ILE A 341 2.46 -23.15 -27.07
N LEU A 342 2.10 -21.90 -27.23
CA LEU A 342 2.67 -21.01 -28.23
C LEU A 342 3.79 -20.16 -27.60
N ALA A 343 4.89 -20.03 -28.32
CA ALA A 343 6.04 -19.25 -27.87
C ALA A 343 5.66 -17.80 -27.56
N GLY A 344 6.02 -17.33 -26.36
CA GLY A 344 5.71 -15.97 -25.89
C GLY A 344 4.29 -15.80 -25.31
N GLU A 345 3.45 -16.84 -25.31
CA GLU A 345 2.11 -16.78 -24.73
C GLU A 345 2.07 -17.39 -23.31
N ALA A 346 1.09 -16.93 -22.54
CA ALA A 346 0.80 -17.51 -21.22
C ALA A 346 0.33 -18.95 -21.38
N TYR A 347 0.98 -19.87 -20.69
CA TYR A 347 0.66 -21.30 -20.65
C TYR A 347 -0.36 -21.63 -19.58
N ALA A 348 -0.12 -21.14 -18.34
CA ALA A 348 -0.97 -21.42 -17.19
C ALA A 348 -0.82 -20.32 -16.13
N ASP A 349 -1.80 -20.22 -15.24
CA ASP A 349 -1.67 -19.50 -13.99
C ASP A 349 -1.01 -20.44 -12.97
N ALA A 350 0.15 -20.05 -12.43
CA ALA A 350 0.78 -20.74 -11.33
C ALA A 350 0.34 -20.08 -10.02
N VAL A 351 -0.43 -20.81 -9.24
CA VAL A 351 -0.89 -20.41 -7.91
C VAL A 351 0.08 -20.98 -6.88
N VAL A 352 0.71 -20.09 -6.11
CA VAL A 352 1.61 -20.47 -5.03
C VAL A 352 0.76 -20.66 -3.77
N LEU A 353 0.72 -21.90 -3.29
CA LEU A 353 -0.01 -22.28 -2.08
C LEU A 353 0.98 -22.55 -0.94
N LEU A 354 0.69 -21.98 0.23
CA LEU A 354 1.37 -22.29 1.49
C LEU A 354 0.34 -22.88 2.46
N ASP A 355 0.55 -24.10 2.91
CA ASP A 355 -0.40 -24.86 3.74
C ASP A 355 -1.83 -24.87 3.15
N GLY A 356 -1.91 -24.95 1.82
CA GLY A 356 -3.19 -24.94 1.08
C GLY A 356 -3.85 -23.58 0.89
N ARG A 357 -3.25 -22.49 1.39
CA ARG A 357 -3.72 -21.10 1.19
C ARG A 357 -2.94 -20.40 0.07
N GLU A 358 -3.63 -19.71 -0.82
CA GLU A 358 -2.99 -18.91 -1.88
C GLU A 358 -2.25 -17.72 -1.27
N ILE A 359 -0.94 -17.65 -1.54
CA ILE A 359 -0.08 -16.53 -1.12
C ILE A 359 0.40 -15.69 -2.29
N ALA A 360 0.40 -16.25 -3.50
CA ALA A 360 0.74 -15.52 -4.72
C ALA A 360 0.20 -16.23 -5.96
N ARG A 361 0.13 -15.49 -7.06
CA ARG A 361 -0.22 -15.99 -8.39
C ARG A 361 0.67 -15.33 -9.43
N THR A 362 1.20 -16.13 -10.36
CA THR A 362 2.00 -15.64 -11.48
C THR A 362 1.64 -16.39 -12.77
N LEU A 363 1.95 -15.81 -13.92
CA LEU A 363 1.77 -16.47 -15.20
C LEU A 363 3.03 -17.28 -15.54
N LEU A 364 2.85 -18.54 -15.94
CA LEU A 364 3.87 -19.28 -16.65
C LEU A 364 3.76 -18.96 -18.14
N THR A 365 4.84 -18.47 -18.72
CA THR A 365 4.91 -18.06 -20.13
C THR A 365 5.93 -18.92 -20.86
N ALA A 366 5.56 -19.43 -22.03
CA ALA A 366 6.46 -20.21 -22.85
C ALA A 366 7.56 -19.31 -23.43
N GLN A 367 8.84 -19.67 -23.22
CA GLN A 367 9.94 -18.98 -23.89
C GLN A 367 9.85 -19.19 -25.40
N ALA A 368 10.12 -18.11 -26.15
CA ALA A 368 10.38 -18.24 -27.57
C ALA A 368 11.66 -19.07 -27.71
N VAL A 369 11.55 -20.26 -28.27
CA VAL A 369 12.74 -21.02 -28.68
C VAL A 369 13.35 -20.20 -29.81
N GLU A 370 14.47 -19.51 -29.55
CA GLU A 370 15.29 -18.99 -30.64
C GLU A 370 15.69 -20.21 -31.48
N ALA A 371 15.13 -20.31 -32.69
CA ALA A 371 15.57 -21.33 -33.62
C ALA A 371 17.09 -21.23 -33.73
N PRO A 372 17.84 -22.35 -33.62
CA PRO A 372 19.27 -22.30 -33.86
C PRO A 372 19.48 -21.60 -35.21
N PRO A 373 20.46 -20.68 -35.31
CA PRO A 373 20.71 -19.96 -36.55
C PRO A 373 20.79 -21.01 -37.65
N GLU A 374 19.93 -20.85 -38.66
CA GLU A 374 19.99 -21.71 -39.85
C GLU A 374 21.45 -21.76 -40.27
N GLU A 375 22.05 -22.96 -40.18
CA GLU A 375 23.37 -23.19 -40.72
C GLU A 375 23.30 -22.76 -42.18
N THR A 376 23.83 -21.57 -42.48
CA THR A 376 23.97 -21.12 -43.84
C THR A 376 24.76 -22.21 -44.55
N PRO A 377 24.18 -22.89 -45.58
CA PRO A 377 24.91 -23.96 -46.27
C PRO A 377 26.24 -23.36 -46.73
N ALA A 378 27.29 -24.06 -46.33
CA ALA A 378 28.65 -23.60 -46.73
C ALA A 378 28.63 -23.39 -48.23
N PRO A 379 29.16 -22.25 -48.72
CA PRO A 379 29.17 -21.99 -50.14
C PRO A 379 29.97 -23.11 -50.82
N GLU A 380 29.29 -23.80 -51.77
CA GLU A 380 29.93 -24.79 -52.63
C GLU A 380 31.07 -24.11 -53.35
N PHE A 381 32.31 -24.46 -52.98
CA PHE A 381 33.49 -23.91 -53.63
C PHE A 381 33.50 -24.36 -55.09
N ALA A 382 33.03 -23.50 -56.00
CA ALA A 382 33.36 -23.65 -57.42
C ALA A 382 34.86 -23.52 -57.54
N GLU A 383 35.50 -24.52 -58.21
CA GLU A 383 36.93 -24.47 -58.52
C GLU A 383 37.24 -23.17 -59.24
N THR A 384 38.02 -22.29 -58.57
CA THR A 384 38.46 -21.04 -59.17
C THR A 384 39.76 -21.34 -59.96
N PRO A 385 39.87 -20.87 -61.21
CA PRO A 385 41.13 -20.91 -61.93
C PRO A 385 42.16 -20.04 -61.24
N GLU A 386 43.43 -20.46 -61.21
CA GLU A 386 44.54 -19.76 -60.57
C GLU A 386 44.61 -18.31 -61.06
N PRO A 387 44.69 -17.33 -60.12
CA PRO A 387 44.88 -15.94 -60.52
C PRO A 387 46.33 -15.62 -60.84
N ASP A 388 46.49 -14.94 -61.96
CA ASP A 388 47.73 -14.30 -62.40
C ASP A 388 48.10 -13.17 -61.39
N TYR A 389 49.24 -13.31 -60.69
CA TYR A 389 49.70 -12.37 -59.68
C TYR A 389 50.21 -11.09 -60.31
N ALA A 390 49.42 -10.03 -60.36
CA ALA A 390 49.91 -8.64 -60.46
C ALA A 390 49.93 -8.03 -59.05
N GLU A 391 51.09 -7.60 -58.61
CA GLU A 391 51.29 -6.96 -57.28
C GLU A 391 50.43 -5.69 -57.17
N PRO A 392 49.64 -5.51 -56.06
CA PRO A 392 48.89 -4.28 -55.84
C PRO A 392 49.86 -3.17 -55.28
N SER A 393 49.93 -2.07 -55.97
CA SER A 393 50.70 -0.88 -55.61
C SER A 393 49.93 0.15 -54.81
N VAL A 394 49.13 -0.27 -53.78
CA VAL A 394 48.42 0.66 -52.87
C VAL A 394 48.58 0.21 -51.46
N ALA A 395 49.13 1.06 -50.61
CA ALA A 395 49.30 0.82 -49.18
C ALA A 395 47.96 0.77 -48.48
N PRO A 396 47.81 -0.09 -47.41
CA PRO A 396 46.53 -0.34 -46.72
C PRO A 396 46.00 0.84 -45.87
N GLU A 397 46.65 1.99 -45.86
CA GLU A 397 46.32 3.10 -44.93
C GLU A 397 45.19 4.02 -45.41
N ASP A 398 44.73 3.89 -46.68
CA ASP A 398 43.73 4.84 -47.23
C ASP A 398 42.26 4.36 -47.24
N LEU A 399 41.96 3.22 -46.66
CA LEU A 399 40.60 2.61 -46.78
C LEU A 399 39.65 2.89 -45.61
N TYR A 400 40.09 3.46 -44.51
CA TYR A 400 39.18 3.79 -43.41
C TYR A 400 39.30 5.26 -43.01
N GLN A 401 38.31 6.07 -43.35
CA GLN A 401 38.10 7.39 -42.75
C GLN A 401 37.03 7.30 -41.67
N PRO A 402 37.38 7.41 -40.40
CA PRO A 402 36.40 7.37 -39.34
C PRO A 402 35.40 8.52 -39.48
N THR A 403 34.13 8.21 -39.36
CA THR A 403 33.04 9.18 -39.41
C THR A 403 33.12 10.14 -38.21
N THR A 404 32.49 11.31 -38.31
CA THR A 404 32.43 12.29 -37.21
C THR A 404 31.84 11.66 -35.93
N TYR A 405 30.99 10.67 -36.09
CA TYR A 405 30.40 9.91 -34.97
C TYR A 405 31.45 9.01 -34.29
N ASP A 406 32.28 8.33 -35.03
CA ASP A 406 33.35 7.48 -34.49
C ASP A 406 34.41 8.29 -33.72
N ARG A 407 34.62 9.53 -34.13
CA ARG A 407 35.57 10.44 -33.48
C ARG A 407 35.06 11.14 -32.24
N TYR A 408 33.77 11.46 -32.20
CA TYR A 408 33.20 12.33 -31.16
C TYR A 408 31.93 11.74 -30.48
N GLY A 409 31.55 10.53 -30.81
CA GLY A 409 30.34 9.88 -30.25
C GLY A 409 30.31 9.87 -28.73
N TRP A 410 31.44 9.61 -28.07
CA TRP A 410 31.58 9.67 -26.62
C TRP A 410 31.32 11.08 -26.05
N ALA A 411 31.73 12.14 -26.77
CA ALA A 411 31.51 13.53 -26.34
C ALA A 411 30.05 13.95 -26.44
N LEU A 412 29.29 13.41 -27.41
CA LEU A 412 27.86 13.65 -27.54
C LEU A 412 27.09 13.01 -26.39
N TRP A 413 27.46 11.79 -25.96
CA TRP A 413 26.85 11.12 -24.81
C TRP A 413 27.20 11.81 -23.50
N THR A 414 28.41 12.29 -23.32
CA THR A 414 28.81 13.07 -22.13
C THR A 414 28.07 14.42 -22.07
N LEU A 415 27.90 15.10 -23.22
CA LEU A 415 27.15 16.35 -23.28
C LEU A 415 25.67 16.15 -22.95
N ALA A 416 25.04 15.08 -23.45
CA ALA A 416 23.68 14.71 -23.14
C ALA A 416 23.51 14.40 -21.63
N GLY A 417 24.46 13.69 -21.03
CA GLY A 417 24.47 13.42 -19.59
C GLY A 417 24.59 14.69 -18.74
N VAL A 418 25.47 15.62 -19.11
CA VAL A 418 25.66 16.90 -18.41
C VAL A 418 24.41 17.79 -18.53
N LEU A 419 23.79 17.85 -19.70
CA LEU A 419 22.55 18.61 -19.91
C LEU A 419 21.39 18.02 -19.12
N GLY A 420 21.30 16.69 -19.05
CA GLY A 420 20.31 16.01 -18.20
C GLY A 420 20.50 16.33 -16.71
N ALA A 421 21.73 16.27 -16.20
CA ALA A 421 22.05 16.62 -14.82
C ALA A 421 21.77 18.12 -14.51
N ALA A 422 22.08 19.02 -15.45
CA ALA A 422 21.78 20.43 -15.29
C ALA A 422 20.28 20.71 -15.25
N ALA A 423 19.47 20.00 -16.06
CA ALA A 423 18.01 20.12 -16.03
C ALA A 423 17.44 19.66 -14.68
N VAL A 424 17.95 18.57 -14.12
CA VAL A 424 17.55 18.08 -12.78
C VAL A 424 17.89 19.11 -11.70
N LEU A 425 19.09 19.71 -11.75
CA LEU A 425 19.49 20.74 -10.78
C LEU A 425 18.63 22.01 -10.88
N VAL A 426 18.23 22.40 -12.11
CA VAL A 426 17.32 23.55 -12.30
C VAL A 426 15.94 23.24 -11.72
N VAL A 427 15.42 22.04 -11.93
CA VAL A 427 14.13 21.61 -11.35
C VAL A 427 14.22 21.60 -9.84
N LEU A 428 15.27 21.03 -9.26
CA LEU A 428 15.49 21.02 -7.82
C LEU A 428 15.64 22.44 -7.24
N GLY A 429 16.34 23.33 -7.94
CA GLY A 429 16.49 24.74 -7.54
C GLY A 429 15.17 25.55 -7.66
N LEU A 430 14.27 25.17 -8.57
CA LEU A 430 12.94 25.76 -8.67
C LEU A 430 12.01 25.26 -7.57
N ILE A 431 12.17 24.01 -7.15
CA ILE A 431 11.45 23.43 -6.02
C ILE A 431 11.89 24.12 -4.73
N ASP A 432 13.19 24.29 -4.51
CA ASP A 432 13.74 24.95 -3.32
C ASP A 432 13.30 26.42 -3.20
N ARG A 433 13.16 27.14 -4.33
CA ARG A 433 12.62 28.51 -4.35
C ARG A 433 11.12 28.63 -4.08
N LYS A 434 10.35 27.53 -4.21
CA LYS A 434 8.93 27.53 -3.85
C LYS A 434 8.71 27.15 -2.38
N ILE A 435 9.73 26.63 -1.73
CA ILE A 435 9.70 26.18 -0.32
C ILE A 435 10.29 27.26 0.62
N SER A 436 10.99 28.26 0.09
CA SER A 436 11.44 29.47 0.79
C SER A 436 10.45 30.61 0.58
#